data_8958ba20890c2aedd37e33f3ce1342cd
#
_entry.id   8958ba20890c2aedd37e33f3ce1342cd
#
_cell.length_a   1.000
_cell.length_b   1.000
_cell.length_c   1.000
_cell.angle_alpha   90.00
_cell.angle_beta   90.00
_cell.angle_gamma   90.00
#
_symmetry.space_group_name_H-M   'P 1'
#
loop_
_entity.id
_entity.type
_entity.pdbx_description
1 polymer ?
#
loop_
_entity_poly.entity_id
_entity_poly.type
_entity_poly.pdbx_seq_one_letter_code
_entity_poly.pdbx_strand_id
1 'polypeptide(L)'
;IYNYIYYRTGNHHDAEDLTARVFQRALRHVGNFEDKGVPFTAWLYRIAHNLVANWHRDRSRRPVIPLDKHVVVSEVGEHPEAEAIASEEQFLLLEAVRALPDDRQQLLILKFVERMSNAEIGEVMGRTEGAIKSLYHRTLSTLREEVKQRESGEAAEPGSSESK
;
A
#
# COMPACT_ATOMS: atom_id res chain seq x y z
N ILE A 1 -5.62 -7.76 -8.63
CA ILE A 1 -6.63 -7.08 -7.78
C ILE A 1 -6.64 -7.66 -6.38
N TYR A 2 -6.70 -9.00 -6.23
CA TYR A 2 -6.66 -9.63 -4.91
C TYR A 2 -5.40 -9.24 -4.12
N ASN A 3 -4.20 -9.37 -4.71
CA ASN A 3 -2.94 -9.01 -4.06
C ASN A 3 -2.92 -7.54 -3.63
N TYR A 4 -3.37 -6.63 -4.50
CA TYR A 4 -3.50 -5.21 -4.16
C TYR A 4 -4.39 -4.99 -2.92
N ILE A 5 -5.56 -5.64 -2.87
CA ILE A 5 -6.48 -5.50 -1.75
C ILE A 5 -5.87 -6.15 -0.49
N TYR A 6 -5.24 -7.32 -0.63
CA TYR A 6 -4.60 -8.01 0.48
C TYR A 6 -3.48 -7.17 1.12
N TYR A 7 -2.60 -6.54 0.32
CA TYR A 7 -1.58 -5.62 0.83
C TYR A 7 -2.18 -4.45 1.62
N ARG A 8 -3.40 -4.06 1.32
CA ARG A 8 -4.09 -2.93 1.95
C ARG A 8 -4.94 -3.31 3.16
N THR A 9 -5.44 -4.52 3.21
CA THR A 9 -6.33 -5.00 4.29
C THR A 9 -5.61 -5.87 5.32
N GLY A 10 -4.54 -6.56 4.90
CA GLY A 10 -3.81 -7.51 5.71
C GLY A 10 -4.62 -8.74 6.14
N ASN A 11 -5.77 -8.97 5.53
CA ASN A 11 -6.69 -10.06 5.89
C ASN A 11 -7.21 -10.77 4.65
N HIS A 12 -7.06 -12.09 4.59
CA HIS A 12 -7.47 -12.90 3.44
C HIS A 12 -8.98 -12.85 3.17
N HIS A 13 -9.81 -12.98 4.20
CA HIS A 13 -11.28 -12.95 4.05
C HIS A 13 -11.78 -11.60 3.54
N ASP A 14 -11.26 -10.50 4.12
CA ASP A 14 -11.59 -9.16 3.64
C ASP A 14 -11.12 -8.95 2.19
N ALA A 15 -9.94 -9.48 1.83
CA ALA A 15 -9.41 -9.38 0.48
C ALA A 15 -10.25 -10.18 -0.54
N GLU A 16 -10.70 -11.37 -0.19
CA GLU A 16 -11.60 -12.19 -1.01
C GLU A 16 -12.95 -11.49 -1.22
N ASP A 17 -13.59 -11.03 -0.14
CA ASP A 17 -14.89 -10.35 -0.22
C ASP A 17 -14.80 -9.06 -1.04
N LEU A 18 -13.80 -8.22 -0.78
CA LEU A 18 -13.61 -6.99 -1.54
C LEU A 18 -13.27 -7.25 -3.01
N THR A 19 -12.49 -8.29 -3.31
CA THR A 19 -12.19 -8.71 -4.69
C THR A 19 -13.47 -9.11 -5.43
N ALA A 20 -14.30 -9.95 -4.80
CA ALA A 20 -15.59 -10.32 -5.37
C ALA A 20 -16.47 -9.09 -5.66
N ARG A 21 -16.50 -8.13 -4.73
CA ARG A 21 -17.23 -6.86 -4.92
C ARG A 21 -16.66 -6.00 -6.04
N VAL A 22 -15.32 -5.99 -6.24
CA VAL A 22 -14.71 -5.27 -7.38
C VAL A 22 -15.25 -5.83 -8.69
N PHE A 23 -15.18 -7.14 -8.88
CA PHE A 23 -15.64 -7.77 -10.13
C PHE A 23 -17.15 -7.67 -10.31
N GLN A 24 -17.93 -7.78 -9.24
CA GLN A 24 -19.37 -7.55 -9.30
C GLN A 24 -19.71 -6.13 -9.78
N ARG A 25 -19.00 -5.11 -9.26
CA ARG A 25 -19.18 -3.72 -9.72
C ARG A 25 -18.69 -3.54 -11.15
N ALA A 26 -17.54 -4.13 -11.49
CA ALA A 26 -17.01 -4.08 -12.85
C ALA A 26 -17.99 -4.67 -13.86
N LEU A 27 -18.56 -5.84 -13.60
CA LEU A 27 -19.57 -6.47 -14.47
C LEU A 27 -20.81 -5.60 -14.66
N ARG A 28 -21.28 -4.92 -13.62
CA ARG A 28 -22.44 -4.03 -13.71
C ARG A 28 -22.20 -2.79 -14.56
N HIS A 29 -20.96 -2.35 -14.66
CA HIS A 29 -20.59 -1.08 -15.29
C HIS A 29 -19.69 -1.23 -16.52
N VAL A 30 -19.34 -2.47 -16.92
CA VAL A 30 -18.45 -2.71 -18.07
C VAL A 30 -19.01 -2.15 -19.36
N GLY A 31 -20.33 -2.14 -19.55
CA GLY A 31 -20.98 -1.53 -20.71
C GLY A 31 -20.82 -0.01 -20.80
N ASN A 32 -20.45 0.65 -19.70
CA ASN A 32 -20.18 2.09 -19.64
C ASN A 32 -18.68 2.39 -19.65
N PHE A 33 -17.83 1.36 -19.78
CA PHE A 33 -16.39 1.55 -19.90
C PHE A 33 -16.07 2.14 -21.28
N GLU A 34 -15.51 3.32 -21.30
CA GLU A 34 -14.98 3.97 -22.50
C GLU A 34 -13.46 3.93 -22.44
N ASP A 35 -12.83 3.43 -23.51
CA ASP A 35 -11.38 3.51 -23.66
C ASP A 35 -11.00 4.96 -24.00
N LYS A 36 -10.60 5.71 -22.97
CA LYS A 36 -10.08 7.08 -23.07
C LYS A 36 -8.56 7.13 -22.99
N GLY A 37 -7.87 6.07 -23.42
CA GLY A 37 -6.43 5.95 -23.35
C GLY A 37 -5.91 5.53 -21.95
N VAL A 38 -6.82 5.07 -21.09
CA VAL A 38 -6.49 4.51 -19.77
C VAL A 38 -6.76 3.01 -19.80
N PRO A 39 -5.78 2.16 -19.47
CA PRO A 39 -5.98 0.71 -19.50
C PRO A 39 -7.17 0.25 -18.65
N PHE A 40 -7.87 -0.78 -19.11
CA PHE A 40 -8.99 -1.40 -18.37
C PHE A 40 -8.59 -1.81 -16.94
N THR A 41 -7.34 -2.25 -16.77
CA THR A 41 -6.77 -2.57 -15.46
C THR A 41 -6.79 -1.38 -14.50
N ALA A 42 -6.41 -0.18 -14.95
CA ALA A 42 -6.45 1.03 -14.12
C ALA A 42 -7.89 1.35 -13.65
N TRP A 43 -8.88 1.13 -14.50
CA TRP A 43 -10.28 1.26 -14.12
C TRP A 43 -10.70 0.25 -13.04
N LEU A 44 -10.25 -1.02 -13.14
CA LEU A 44 -10.48 -2.02 -12.08
C LEU A 44 -9.80 -1.62 -10.77
N TYR A 45 -8.56 -1.13 -10.82
CA TYR A 45 -7.85 -0.65 -9.62
C TYR A 45 -8.54 0.56 -8.99
N ARG A 46 -9.15 1.44 -9.79
CA ARG A 46 -9.97 2.56 -9.28
C ARG A 46 -11.18 2.05 -8.49
N ILE A 47 -11.85 1.01 -8.97
CA ILE A 47 -12.95 0.37 -8.23
C ILE A 47 -12.44 -0.23 -6.93
N ALA A 48 -11.31 -0.97 -6.98
CA ALA A 48 -10.68 -1.58 -5.82
C ALA A 48 -10.25 -0.52 -4.78
N HIS A 49 -9.60 0.57 -5.23
CA HIS A 49 -9.22 1.69 -4.38
C HIS A 49 -10.41 2.26 -3.59
N ASN A 50 -11.50 2.56 -4.28
CA ASN A 50 -12.68 3.12 -3.65
C ASN A 50 -13.30 2.17 -2.62
N LEU A 51 -13.28 0.86 -2.89
CA LEU A 51 -13.77 -0.15 -1.94
C LEU A 51 -12.87 -0.27 -0.73
N VAL A 52 -11.56 -0.29 -0.92
CA VAL A 52 -10.57 -0.34 0.18
C VAL A 52 -10.65 0.94 1.03
N ALA A 53 -10.76 2.11 0.42
CA ALA A 53 -10.90 3.37 1.15
C ALA A 53 -12.17 3.39 2.02
N ASN A 54 -13.28 2.88 1.51
CA ASN A 54 -14.52 2.73 2.29
C ASN A 54 -14.34 1.72 3.43
N TRP A 55 -13.70 0.59 3.16
CA TRP A 55 -13.42 -0.44 4.17
C TRP A 55 -12.57 0.12 5.31
N HIS A 56 -11.49 0.88 5.03
CA HIS A 56 -10.67 1.54 6.05
C HIS A 56 -11.50 2.54 6.86
N ARG A 57 -12.30 3.37 6.21
CA ARG A 57 -13.16 4.35 6.89
C ARG A 57 -14.18 3.68 7.82
N ASP A 58 -14.75 2.56 7.41
CA ASP A 58 -15.72 1.82 8.22
C ASP A 58 -15.03 1.09 9.38
N ARG A 59 -13.79 0.64 9.18
CA ARG A 59 -13.00 -0.07 10.19
C ARG A 59 -12.30 0.88 11.17
N SER A 60 -11.93 2.10 10.80
CA SER A 60 -11.42 3.12 11.72
C SER A 60 -12.43 3.52 12.80
N ARG A 61 -13.69 3.15 12.60
CA ARG A 61 -14.76 3.27 13.63
C ARG A 61 -14.85 2.06 14.56
N ARG A 62 -14.06 1.01 14.33
CA ARG A 62 -13.97 -0.21 15.17
C ARG A 62 -12.50 -0.48 15.46
N PRO A 63 -12.09 -0.71 16.74
CA PRO A 63 -10.69 -1.00 17.06
C PRO A 63 -10.24 -2.29 16.37
N VAL A 64 -9.07 -2.23 15.71
CA VAL A 64 -8.55 -3.26 14.83
C VAL A 64 -7.49 -4.09 15.54
N ILE A 65 -7.55 -5.41 15.33
CA ILE A 65 -6.52 -6.40 15.68
C ILE A 65 -5.31 -6.25 14.73
N PRO A 66 -4.06 -6.42 15.22
CA PRO A 66 -2.85 -6.15 14.44
C PRO A 66 -2.70 -7.04 13.21
N LEU A 67 -2.12 -6.47 12.18
CA LEU A 67 -1.70 -7.08 10.92
C LEU A 67 -0.87 -8.33 11.16
N ASP A 68 -1.28 -9.45 10.57
CA ASP A 68 -0.53 -10.70 10.60
C ASP A 68 0.84 -10.52 9.91
N LYS A 69 1.91 -11.06 10.54
CA LYS A 69 3.32 -10.77 10.20
C LYS A 69 3.84 -11.43 8.92
N HIS A 70 2.97 -11.98 8.08
CA HIS A 70 3.36 -12.78 6.91
C HIS A 70 3.12 -12.09 5.56
N VAL A 71 3.69 -10.90 5.35
CA VAL A 71 4.00 -10.48 3.98
C VAL A 71 5.41 -10.95 3.66
N VAL A 72 5.53 -12.21 3.27
CA VAL A 72 6.77 -12.76 2.73
C VAL A 72 6.97 -12.14 1.35
N VAL A 73 7.97 -11.29 1.23
CA VAL A 73 8.58 -10.98 -0.06
C VAL A 73 9.39 -12.22 -0.44
N SER A 74 8.80 -13.12 -1.23
CA SER A 74 9.49 -14.23 -1.83
C SER A 74 10.42 -13.74 -2.93
N GLU A 75 11.62 -14.31 -2.92
CA GLU A 75 12.67 -14.35 -3.94
C GLU A 75 13.84 -13.37 -3.78
N VAL A 76 14.83 -13.75 -2.95
CA VAL A 76 16.26 -13.63 -3.32
C VAL A 76 17.03 -14.78 -2.67
N GLY A 77 17.90 -15.44 -3.48
CA GLY A 77 18.54 -16.71 -3.22
C GLY A 77 19.79 -16.71 -2.33
N GLU A 78 20.11 -17.88 -1.97
CA GLU A 78 21.32 -18.62 -1.57
C GLU A 78 22.54 -17.84 -1.01
N HIS A 79 22.43 -17.31 0.25
CA HIS A 79 23.56 -17.21 1.19
C HIS A 79 23.06 -16.83 2.59
N PRO A 80 23.30 -17.65 3.65
CA PRO A 80 22.68 -17.47 4.98
C PRO A 80 23.04 -16.14 5.69
N GLU A 81 24.23 -15.62 5.51
CA GLU A 81 24.66 -14.34 6.14
C GLU A 81 24.14 -13.13 5.36
N ALA A 82 24.08 -13.21 4.02
CA ALA A 82 23.47 -12.18 3.19
C ALA A 82 21.95 -12.17 3.34
N GLU A 83 21.31 -13.34 3.57
CA GLU A 83 19.89 -13.46 3.89
C GLU A 83 19.51 -12.83 5.23
N ALA A 84 20.36 -12.94 6.27
CA ALA A 84 20.08 -12.33 7.55
C ALA A 84 20.11 -10.79 7.47
N ILE A 85 21.11 -10.21 6.81
CA ILE A 85 21.23 -8.75 6.60
C ILE A 85 20.13 -8.24 5.66
N ALA A 86 19.88 -8.94 4.56
CA ALA A 86 18.79 -8.61 3.65
C ALA A 86 17.41 -8.71 4.33
N SER A 87 17.24 -9.65 5.27
CA SER A 87 16.02 -9.80 6.08
C SER A 87 15.82 -8.62 7.05
N GLU A 88 16.90 -8.12 7.66
CA GLU A 88 16.84 -6.97 8.58
C GLU A 88 16.53 -5.67 7.84
N GLU A 89 17.23 -5.39 6.74
CA GLU A 89 16.95 -4.23 5.88
C GLU A 89 15.54 -4.27 5.29
N GLN A 90 15.09 -5.45 4.85
CA GLN A 90 13.73 -5.66 4.36
C GLN A 90 12.69 -5.43 5.45
N PHE A 91 12.95 -5.90 6.66
CA PHE A 91 12.06 -5.67 7.79
C PHE A 91 11.94 -4.18 8.11
N LEU A 92 13.06 -3.46 8.21
CA LEU A 92 13.09 -2.02 8.46
C LEU A 92 12.33 -1.24 7.36
N LEU A 93 12.53 -1.62 6.11
CA LEU A 93 11.82 -1.02 4.98
C LEU A 93 10.30 -1.26 5.07
N LEU A 94 9.88 -2.48 5.38
CA LEU A 94 8.45 -2.80 5.53
C LEU A 94 7.80 -2.01 6.67
N GLU A 95 8.48 -1.90 7.80
CA GLU A 95 8.00 -1.08 8.92
C GLU A 95 7.93 0.40 8.56
N ALA A 96 8.93 0.92 7.83
CA ALA A 96 8.89 2.29 7.33
C ALA A 96 7.73 2.53 6.33
N VAL A 97 7.46 1.57 5.44
CA VAL A 97 6.31 1.65 4.52
C VAL A 97 4.98 1.61 5.29
N ARG A 98 4.87 0.77 6.34
CA ARG A 98 3.67 0.69 7.18
C ARG A 98 3.38 1.97 7.95
N ALA A 99 4.43 2.72 8.31
CA ALA A 99 4.30 4.02 8.99
C ALA A 99 3.82 5.15 8.06
N LEU A 100 3.90 4.96 6.74
CA LEU A 100 3.42 5.96 5.79
C LEU A 100 1.89 6.11 5.83
N PRO A 101 1.37 7.31 5.56
CA PRO A 101 -0.06 7.52 5.31
C PRO A 101 -0.60 6.62 4.18
N ASP A 102 -1.86 6.25 4.27
CA ASP A 102 -2.53 5.31 3.37
C ASP A 102 -2.37 5.62 1.87
N ASP A 103 -2.47 6.88 1.48
CA ASP A 103 -2.33 7.31 0.09
C ASP A 103 -0.89 7.12 -0.45
N ARG A 104 0.11 7.22 0.43
CA ARG A 104 1.51 6.98 0.08
C ARG A 104 1.83 5.49 -0.02
N GLN A 105 1.31 4.67 0.90
CA GLN A 105 1.42 3.21 0.79
C GLN A 105 0.81 2.72 -0.52
N GLN A 106 -0.39 3.21 -0.85
CA GLN A 106 -1.06 2.88 -2.09
C GLN A 106 -0.24 3.28 -3.33
N LEU A 107 0.31 4.49 -3.34
CA LEU A 107 1.18 4.94 -4.42
C LEU A 107 2.33 3.96 -4.66
N LEU A 108 2.99 3.51 -3.57
CA LEU A 108 4.10 2.57 -3.67
C LEU A 108 3.66 1.21 -4.24
N ILE A 109 2.51 0.68 -3.79
CA ILE A 109 1.97 -0.58 -4.33
C ILE A 109 1.70 -0.43 -5.83
N LEU A 110 0.96 0.60 -6.25
CA LEU A 110 0.64 0.82 -7.66
C LEU A 110 1.90 1.04 -8.51
N LYS A 111 2.91 1.71 -7.97
CA LYS A 111 4.14 2.03 -8.69
C LYS A 111 5.09 0.85 -8.82
N PHE A 112 5.34 0.10 -7.74
CA PHE A 112 6.39 -0.92 -7.67
C PHE A 112 5.86 -2.35 -7.85
N VAL A 113 4.69 -2.66 -7.31
CA VAL A 113 4.09 -3.99 -7.43
C VAL A 113 3.32 -4.10 -8.74
N GLU A 114 2.46 -3.14 -9.02
CA GLU A 114 1.60 -3.14 -10.22
C GLU A 114 2.26 -2.48 -11.43
N ARG A 115 3.44 -1.86 -11.25
CA ARG A 115 4.28 -1.24 -12.30
C ARG A 115 3.54 -0.20 -13.15
N MET A 116 2.59 0.50 -12.58
CA MET A 116 1.80 1.52 -13.26
C MET A 116 2.59 2.80 -13.56
N SER A 117 2.26 3.45 -14.66
CA SER A 117 2.73 4.81 -14.97
C SER A 117 2.09 5.84 -14.03
N ASN A 118 2.69 7.03 -13.93
CA ASN A 118 2.12 8.09 -13.09
C ASN A 118 0.74 8.56 -13.57
N ALA A 119 0.49 8.48 -14.89
CA ALA A 119 -0.81 8.81 -15.47
C ALA A 119 -1.87 7.79 -15.02
N GLU A 120 -1.59 6.48 -15.12
CA GLU A 120 -2.49 5.42 -14.68
C GLU A 120 -2.77 5.49 -13.16
N ILE A 121 -1.72 5.74 -12.37
CA ILE A 121 -1.86 5.96 -10.91
C ILE A 121 -2.76 7.17 -10.65
N GLY A 122 -2.60 8.25 -11.43
CA GLY A 122 -3.45 9.43 -11.35
C GLY A 122 -4.93 9.08 -11.54
N GLU A 123 -5.25 8.28 -12.54
CA GLU A 123 -6.61 7.80 -12.79
C GLU A 123 -7.15 6.94 -11.64
N VAL A 124 -6.33 6.02 -11.11
CA VAL A 124 -6.72 5.17 -9.97
C VAL A 124 -7.01 6.02 -8.72
N MET A 125 -6.13 6.98 -8.41
CA MET A 125 -6.20 7.79 -7.19
C MET A 125 -7.06 9.06 -7.34
N GLY A 126 -7.59 9.34 -8.54
CA GLY A 126 -8.37 10.57 -8.83
C GLY A 126 -7.50 11.84 -8.72
N ARG A 127 -6.24 11.78 -9.13
CA ARG A 127 -5.26 12.88 -9.08
C ARG A 127 -4.63 13.12 -10.46
N THR A 128 -4.13 14.33 -10.70
CA THR A 128 -3.35 14.62 -11.91
C THR A 128 -1.99 13.92 -11.88
N GLU A 129 -1.42 13.63 -13.05
CA GLU A 129 -0.07 13.05 -13.16
C GLU A 129 1.00 13.88 -12.43
N GLY A 130 0.92 15.22 -12.52
CA GLY A 130 1.81 16.14 -11.81
C GLY A 130 1.67 16.02 -10.28
N ALA A 131 0.45 15.85 -9.78
CA ALA A 131 0.21 15.62 -8.36
C ALA A 131 0.78 14.26 -7.89
N ILE A 132 0.70 13.21 -8.74
CA ILE A 132 1.32 11.92 -8.46
C ILE A 132 2.85 12.03 -8.44
N LYS A 133 3.48 12.72 -9.40
CA LYS A 133 4.93 12.98 -9.37
C LYS A 133 5.37 13.66 -8.08
N SER A 134 4.66 14.69 -7.67
CA SER A 134 4.95 15.42 -6.42
C SER A 134 4.73 14.56 -5.18
N LEU A 135 3.67 13.74 -5.15
CA LEU A 135 3.40 12.80 -4.06
C LEU A 135 4.51 11.75 -3.99
N TYR A 136 4.93 11.19 -5.13
CA TYR A 136 6.00 10.20 -5.21
C TYR A 136 7.31 10.72 -4.63
N HIS A 137 7.77 11.91 -5.03
CA HIS A 137 8.98 12.51 -4.48
C HIS A 137 8.91 12.71 -2.96
N ARG A 138 7.81 13.23 -2.45
CA ARG A 138 7.61 13.41 -1.01
C ARG A 138 7.57 12.07 -0.28
N THR A 139 6.96 11.05 -0.87
CA THR A 139 6.90 9.71 -0.30
C THR A 139 8.28 9.10 -0.17
N LEU A 140 9.12 9.20 -1.21
CA LEU A 140 10.50 8.68 -1.16
C LEU A 140 11.37 9.42 -0.14
N SER A 141 11.22 10.76 0.00
CA SER A 141 11.93 11.52 1.04
C SER A 141 11.53 11.07 2.43
N THR A 142 10.23 10.97 2.70
CA THR A 142 9.74 10.48 4.01
C THR A 142 10.20 9.06 4.28
N LEU A 143 10.13 8.16 3.29
CA LEU A 143 10.56 6.77 3.45
C LEU A 143 12.05 6.68 3.80
N ARG A 144 12.89 7.49 3.14
CA ARG A 144 14.32 7.54 3.45
C ARG A 144 14.59 8.02 4.87
N GLU A 145 13.87 9.03 5.34
CA GLU A 145 13.98 9.54 6.70
C GLU A 145 13.53 8.49 7.73
N GLU A 146 12.42 7.83 7.48
CA GLU A 146 11.88 6.76 8.35
C GLU A 146 12.83 5.56 8.45
N VAL A 147 13.43 5.11 7.34
CA VAL A 147 14.42 4.01 7.36
C VAL A 147 15.65 4.44 8.15
N LYS A 148 16.18 5.63 7.89
CA LYS A 148 17.37 6.15 8.58
C LYS A 148 17.16 6.28 10.09
N GLN A 149 15.99 6.72 10.53
CA GLN A 149 15.66 6.81 11.96
C GLN A 149 15.63 5.43 12.63
N ARG A 150 15.09 4.42 11.94
CA ARG A 150 15.06 3.04 12.43
C ARG A 150 16.44 2.39 12.47
N GLU A 151 17.29 2.65 11.49
CA GLU A 151 18.69 2.19 11.47
C GLU A 151 19.51 2.81 12.62
N SER A 152 19.25 4.06 12.97
CA SER A 152 19.97 4.76 14.04
C SER A 152 19.46 4.41 15.47
N GLY A 153 18.46 3.54 15.60
CA GLY A 153 17.88 3.17 16.89
C GLY A 153 17.07 4.28 17.58
N GLU A 154 16.79 5.34 16.86
CA GLU A 154 16.00 6.51 17.28
C GLU A 154 14.48 6.32 17.10
N ALA A 155 14.00 5.05 17.14
CA ALA A 155 12.58 4.78 17.20
C ALA A 155 12.07 5.26 18.57
N ALA A 156 11.33 6.37 18.56
CA ALA A 156 10.77 7.03 19.71
C ALA A 156 10.13 6.04 20.68
N GLU A 157 10.70 5.91 21.87
CA GLU A 157 9.98 5.41 23.04
C GLU A 157 8.77 6.33 23.26
N PRO A 158 7.56 5.79 23.41
CA PRO A 158 6.41 6.61 23.82
C PRO A 158 6.74 7.18 25.20
N GLY A 159 6.84 8.50 25.28
CA GLY A 159 7.26 9.25 26.45
C GLY A 159 6.72 8.71 27.75
N SER A 160 7.61 8.25 28.58
CA SER A 160 7.40 8.10 30.02
C SER A 160 7.20 9.50 30.61
N SER A 161 5.94 9.91 30.72
CA SER A 161 5.57 11.03 31.60
C SER A 161 5.81 10.59 33.03
N GLU A 162 7.01 10.85 33.54
CA GLU A 162 7.23 10.85 34.99
C GLU A 162 6.39 11.94 35.63
N SER A 163 5.45 11.48 36.42
CA SER A 163 4.77 12.28 37.44
C SER A 163 5.78 12.85 38.43
N LYS A 164 5.68 14.12 38.67
CA LYS A 164 6.00 14.73 39.96
C LYS A 164 4.91 15.69 40.35
#